data_31c230018d9892715eae2c4096905dc4
#
_entry.id   31c230018d9892715eae2c4096905dc4
#
_cell.length_a   1.000
_cell.length_b   1.000
_cell.length_c   1.000
_cell.angle_alpha   90.00
_cell.angle_beta   90.00
_cell.angle_gamma   90.00
#
_symmetry.space_group_name_H-M   'P 1'
#
loop_
_entity.id
_entity.type
_entity.pdbx_description
1 polymer ?
#
loop_
_entity_poly.entity_id
_entity_poly.type
_entity_poly.pdbx_seq_one_letter_code
_entity_poly.pdbx_strand_id
1 'polypeptide(L)'
;VEGGRAENSALLAQRFDTIFFTGSVAVGKVVMEAAAKHLTPVTLELGGKSPVIVDKTADLKLAARRIAFGKVLNAGQTCVEPDYLLIDASVKDAFVREYRAALQEFFPDGRMDEMPVIVSEKHFARVTKLLEGQNACIGGTFDEKTRFVAPTLLDGVSPDSPVMQEEIFGPILPMLTFDRLQEAIDFIRGREKPLALYLFTSDRAAERQVLS
;
A
#
# COMPACT_ATOMS: atom_id res chain seq x y z
N VAL A 1 -14.64 17.80 18.57
CA VAL A 1 -13.51 17.95 19.49
C VAL A 1 -12.24 17.84 18.68
N GLU A 2 -11.38 18.83 18.77
CA GLU A 2 -10.04 18.81 18.19
C GLU A 2 -9.03 18.48 19.29
N GLY A 3 -8.02 17.66 18.97
CA GLY A 3 -7.00 17.32 19.95
C GLY A 3 -6.03 16.26 19.49
N GLY A 4 -5.01 16.01 20.28
CA GLY A 4 -3.98 15.02 20.05
C GLY A 4 -4.26 13.71 20.79
N ARG A 5 -3.19 13.03 21.19
CA ARG A 5 -3.28 11.70 21.84
C ARG A 5 -3.97 11.79 23.21
N ALA A 6 -3.72 12.85 23.99
CA ALA A 6 -4.28 13.00 25.33
C ALA A 6 -5.82 13.15 25.27
N GLU A 7 -6.30 14.00 24.39
CA GLU A 7 -7.72 14.27 24.18
C GLU A 7 -8.45 13.03 23.65
N ASN A 8 -7.83 12.32 22.68
CA ASN A 8 -8.38 11.07 22.17
C ASN A 8 -8.46 9.97 23.26
N SER A 9 -7.44 9.88 24.13
CA SER A 9 -7.48 8.94 25.26
C SER A 9 -8.57 9.30 26.27
N ALA A 10 -8.75 10.59 26.58
CA ALA A 10 -9.80 11.05 27.46
C ALA A 10 -11.21 10.82 26.86
N LEU A 11 -11.34 10.99 25.53
CA LEU A 11 -12.56 10.71 24.79
C LEU A 11 -12.92 9.21 24.85
N LEU A 12 -11.95 8.33 24.57
CA LEU A 12 -12.14 6.88 24.62
C LEU A 12 -12.46 6.34 26.02
N ALA A 13 -12.15 7.09 27.08
CA ALA A 13 -12.54 6.73 28.45
C ALA A 13 -14.04 7.01 28.73
N GLN A 14 -14.74 7.72 27.87
CA GLN A 14 -16.16 8.02 28.01
C GLN A 14 -17.01 6.87 27.46
N ARG A 15 -18.28 6.83 27.90
CA ARG A 15 -19.27 5.87 27.41
C ARG A 15 -19.94 6.40 26.15
N PHE A 16 -19.97 5.57 25.10
CA PHE A 16 -20.67 5.82 23.83
C PHE A 16 -21.63 4.69 23.50
N ASP A 17 -22.64 4.96 22.71
CA ASP A 17 -23.57 3.95 22.18
C ASP A 17 -22.93 3.15 21.03
N THR A 18 -22.03 3.77 20.27
CA THR A 18 -21.22 3.15 19.21
C THR A 18 -19.96 3.98 18.94
N ILE A 19 -18.91 3.32 18.47
CA ILE A 19 -17.69 3.99 18.01
C ILE A 19 -17.40 3.56 16.58
N PHE A 20 -17.28 4.53 15.67
CA PHE A 20 -16.71 4.33 14.34
C PHE A 20 -15.31 4.91 14.31
N PHE A 21 -14.31 4.13 13.91
CA PHE A 21 -12.92 4.55 13.91
C PHE A 21 -12.24 4.19 12.59
N THR A 22 -11.49 5.15 12.02
CA THR A 22 -10.60 4.95 10.90
C THR A 22 -9.16 5.25 11.31
N GLY A 23 -8.23 4.34 11.04
CA GLY A 23 -6.81 4.54 11.34
C GLY A 23 -5.99 3.26 11.28
N SER A 24 -4.83 3.26 11.95
CA SER A 24 -3.95 2.10 11.96
C SER A 24 -4.50 0.94 12.79
N VAL A 25 -4.10 -0.29 12.44
CA VAL A 25 -4.44 -1.52 13.19
C VAL A 25 -4.05 -1.39 14.67
N ALA A 26 -2.90 -0.80 14.98
CA ALA A 26 -2.43 -0.62 16.34
C ALA A 26 -3.38 0.27 17.16
N VAL A 27 -3.86 1.38 16.58
CA VAL A 27 -4.80 2.28 17.26
C VAL A 27 -6.21 1.66 17.30
N GLY A 28 -6.62 0.92 16.27
CA GLY A 28 -7.88 0.16 16.28
C GLY A 28 -7.98 -0.81 17.46
N LYS A 29 -6.89 -1.50 17.80
CA LYS A 29 -6.83 -2.34 19.00
C LYS A 29 -7.04 -1.55 20.30
N VAL A 30 -6.43 -0.37 20.42
CA VAL A 30 -6.64 0.54 21.57
C VAL A 30 -8.10 0.97 21.67
N VAL A 31 -8.74 1.28 20.55
CA VAL A 31 -10.16 1.64 20.50
C VAL A 31 -11.03 0.48 20.97
N MET A 32 -10.78 -0.75 20.48
CA MET A 32 -11.52 -1.95 20.93
C MET A 32 -11.36 -2.21 22.43
N GLU A 33 -10.14 -2.11 22.96
CA GLU A 33 -9.87 -2.30 24.39
C GLU A 33 -10.62 -1.27 25.25
N ALA A 34 -10.66 -0.02 24.83
CA ALA A 34 -11.41 1.03 25.51
C ALA A 34 -12.93 0.77 25.46
N ALA A 35 -13.46 0.45 24.30
CA ALA A 35 -14.88 0.16 24.06
C ALA A 35 -15.38 -1.06 24.87
N ALA A 36 -14.55 -2.09 25.02
CA ALA A 36 -14.87 -3.30 25.74
C ALA A 36 -15.24 -3.04 27.21
N LYS A 37 -14.69 -2.00 27.84
CA LYS A 37 -14.99 -1.62 29.25
C LYS A 37 -16.45 -1.19 29.43
N HIS A 38 -17.09 -0.75 28.38
CA HIS A 38 -18.48 -0.25 28.36
C HIS A 38 -19.40 -1.13 27.51
N LEU A 39 -18.89 -2.23 26.93
CA LEU A 39 -19.58 -3.07 25.93
C LEU A 39 -20.09 -2.27 24.73
N THR A 40 -19.36 -1.20 24.36
CA THR A 40 -19.71 -0.34 23.24
C THR A 40 -19.38 -1.05 21.92
N PRO A 41 -20.33 -1.20 20.98
CA PRO A 41 -20.06 -1.71 19.65
C PRO A 41 -19.06 -0.81 18.89
N VAL A 42 -18.14 -1.44 18.13
CA VAL A 42 -17.16 -0.72 17.32
C VAL A 42 -17.22 -1.15 15.86
N THR A 43 -17.07 -0.17 14.96
CA THR A 43 -16.77 -0.41 13.54
C THR A 43 -15.39 0.16 13.27
N LEU A 44 -14.49 -0.68 12.80
CA LEU A 44 -13.09 -0.32 12.56
C LEU A 44 -12.81 -0.37 11.06
N GLU A 45 -12.44 0.79 10.50
CA GLU A 45 -11.89 0.93 9.16
C GLU A 45 -10.38 1.09 9.27
N LEU A 46 -9.66 0.03 8.94
CA LEU A 46 -8.21 -0.07 9.11
C LEU A 46 -7.55 -0.27 7.74
N GLY A 47 -6.24 -0.06 7.68
CA GLY A 47 -5.46 -0.33 6.48
C GLY A 47 -5.05 -1.79 6.36
N GLY A 48 -3.88 -2.00 5.83
CA GLY A 48 -3.25 -3.29 5.64
C GLY A 48 -2.40 -3.30 4.37
N LYS A 49 -1.69 -4.40 4.13
CA LYS A 49 -0.89 -4.55 2.92
C LYS A 49 -1.76 -5.08 1.78
N SER A 50 -2.38 -4.15 1.03
CA SER A 50 -3.27 -4.48 -0.10
C SER A 50 -2.48 -5.02 -1.29
N PRO A 51 -2.61 -6.34 -1.63
CA PRO A 51 -1.91 -6.95 -2.74
C PRO A 51 -2.45 -6.53 -4.09
N VAL A 52 -1.56 -6.46 -5.06
CA VAL A 52 -1.90 -6.42 -6.48
C VAL A 52 -1.38 -7.67 -7.15
N ILE A 53 -2.23 -8.36 -7.90
CA ILE A 53 -1.84 -9.47 -8.76
C ILE A 53 -1.91 -9.00 -10.22
N VAL A 54 -0.80 -9.13 -10.95
CA VAL A 54 -0.74 -8.94 -12.40
C VAL A 54 -0.44 -10.28 -13.04
N ASP A 55 -1.48 -10.88 -13.63
CA ASP A 55 -1.39 -12.13 -14.37
C ASP A 55 -0.81 -11.90 -15.78
N LYS A 56 -0.24 -12.93 -16.37
CA LYS A 56 0.36 -12.89 -17.72
C LYS A 56 -0.61 -12.43 -18.84
N THR A 57 -1.92 -12.54 -18.61
CA THR A 57 -2.95 -12.14 -19.57
C THR A 57 -3.44 -10.72 -19.37
N ALA A 58 -2.89 -9.99 -18.39
CA ALA A 58 -3.30 -8.63 -18.07
C ALA A 58 -3.01 -7.65 -19.23
N ASP A 59 -3.87 -6.66 -19.40
CA ASP A 59 -3.51 -5.44 -20.14
C ASP A 59 -2.49 -4.67 -19.30
N LEU A 60 -1.21 -4.82 -19.65
CA LEU A 60 -0.10 -4.28 -18.86
C LEU A 60 -0.07 -2.76 -18.83
N LYS A 61 -0.47 -2.10 -19.93
CA LYS A 61 -0.55 -0.64 -19.99
C LYS A 61 -1.61 -0.11 -19.02
N LEU A 62 -2.78 -0.72 -19.02
CA LEU A 62 -3.88 -0.35 -18.13
C LEU A 62 -3.51 -0.67 -16.67
N ALA A 63 -2.94 -1.87 -16.41
CA ALA A 63 -2.51 -2.28 -15.08
C ALA A 63 -1.46 -1.31 -14.50
N ALA A 64 -0.39 -1.05 -15.24
CA ALA A 64 0.68 -0.16 -14.85
C ALA A 64 0.16 1.27 -14.57
N ARG A 65 -0.70 1.80 -15.44
CA ARG A 65 -1.29 3.14 -15.26
C ARG A 65 -2.15 3.24 -14.01
N ARG A 66 -3.00 2.24 -13.72
CA ARG A 66 -3.86 2.23 -12.53
C ARG A 66 -3.04 2.04 -11.24
N ILE A 67 -2.04 1.17 -11.27
CA ILE A 67 -1.18 0.93 -10.11
C ILE A 67 -0.32 2.17 -9.83
N ALA A 68 0.29 2.77 -10.86
CA ALA A 68 1.04 4.02 -10.73
C ALA A 68 0.16 5.14 -10.17
N PHE A 69 -1.07 5.30 -10.67
CA PHE A 69 -2.03 6.27 -10.13
C PHE A 69 -2.29 6.05 -8.65
N GLY A 70 -2.53 4.81 -8.21
CA GLY A 70 -2.73 4.49 -6.78
C GLY A 70 -1.52 4.88 -5.90
N LYS A 71 -0.30 4.80 -6.45
CA LYS A 71 0.93 5.16 -5.72
C LYS A 71 1.23 6.66 -5.71
N VAL A 72 0.80 7.41 -6.72
CA VAL A 72 1.01 8.87 -6.75
C VAL A 72 -0.13 9.64 -6.07
N LEU A 73 -1.35 9.10 -6.08
CA LEU A 73 -2.50 9.67 -5.40
C LEU A 73 -2.20 9.81 -3.91
N ASN A 74 -2.24 11.03 -3.40
CA ASN A 74 -1.89 11.36 -2.02
C ASN A 74 -0.52 10.81 -1.57
N ALA A 75 0.44 10.66 -2.50
CA ALA A 75 1.74 10.01 -2.28
C ALA A 75 1.63 8.61 -1.67
N GLY A 76 0.62 7.82 -2.09
CA GLY A 76 0.36 6.49 -1.58
C GLY A 76 -0.14 6.43 -0.14
N GLN A 77 -0.49 7.54 0.49
CA GLN A 77 -1.00 7.60 1.87
C GLN A 77 -2.51 7.36 1.89
N THR A 78 -2.92 6.16 1.48
CA THR A 78 -4.33 5.76 1.34
C THR A 78 -4.49 4.32 1.79
N CYS A 79 -5.51 4.02 2.59
CA CYS A 79 -5.75 2.70 3.17
C CYS A 79 -6.03 1.58 2.15
N VAL A 80 -6.41 1.94 0.93
CA VAL A 80 -6.62 1.02 -0.20
C VAL A 80 -5.53 1.16 -1.27
N GLU A 81 -4.38 1.75 -0.95
CA GLU A 81 -3.30 1.86 -1.93
C GLU A 81 -2.81 0.47 -2.36
N PRO A 82 -2.32 0.31 -3.60
CA PRO A 82 -1.51 -0.83 -3.99
C PRO A 82 -0.26 -0.91 -3.12
N ASP A 83 -0.23 -1.80 -2.15
CA ASP A 83 0.89 -1.83 -1.18
C ASP A 83 2.07 -2.67 -1.69
N TYR A 84 1.79 -3.82 -2.31
CA TYR A 84 2.80 -4.64 -2.98
C TYR A 84 2.26 -5.32 -4.23
N LEU A 85 3.16 -5.63 -5.17
CA LEU A 85 2.86 -6.22 -6.46
C LEU A 85 3.36 -7.66 -6.52
N LEU A 86 2.47 -8.58 -6.85
CA LEU A 86 2.76 -9.93 -7.29
C LEU A 86 2.54 -9.99 -8.80
N ILE A 87 3.58 -10.29 -9.58
CA ILE A 87 3.53 -10.27 -11.03
C ILE A 87 4.03 -11.58 -11.64
N ASP A 88 3.33 -12.09 -12.65
CA ASP A 88 3.81 -13.21 -13.43
C ASP A 88 5.19 -12.90 -14.02
N ALA A 89 6.16 -13.79 -13.78
CA ALA A 89 7.56 -13.55 -14.15
C ALA A 89 7.74 -13.27 -15.65
N SER A 90 6.89 -13.86 -16.51
CA SER A 90 6.97 -13.70 -17.97
C SER A 90 6.64 -12.29 -18.46
N VAL A 91 5.92 -11.49 -17.68
CA VAL A 91 5.48 -10.13 -18.09
C VAL A 91 6.12 -9.01 -17.27
N LYS A 92 6.99 -9.34 -16.31
CA LYS A 92 7.63 -8.39 -15.40
C LYS A 92 8.31 -7.23 -16.14
N ASP A 93 9.21 -7.53 -17.08
CA ASP A 93 9.99 -6.49 -17.76
C ASP A 93 9.11 -5.57 -18.63
N ALA A 94 8.07 -6.13 -19.24
CA ALA A 94 7.08 -5.36 -19.98
C ALA A 94 6.30 -4.44 -19.06
N PHE A 95 5.87 -4.92 -17.90
CA PHE A 95 5.19 -4.11 -16.90
C PHE A 95 6.06 -2.96 -16.37
N VAL A 96 7.34 -3.20 -16.08
CA VAL A 96 8.27 -2.15 -15.62
C VAL A 96 8.39 -1.02 -16.65
N ARG A 97 8.43 -1.37 -17.96
CA ARG A 97 8.42 -0.34 -19.03
C ARG A 97 7.13 0.47 -19.05
N GLU A 98 5.98 -0.21 -18.95
CA GLU A 98 4.66 0.46 -18.93
C GLU A 98 4.47 1.31 -17.67
N TYR A 99 4.96 0.85 -16.51
CA TYR A 99 4.91 1.62 -15.27
C TYR A 99 5.75 2.91 -15.35
N ARG A 100 6.93 2.83 -15.94
CA ARG A 100 7.77 4.02 -16.21
C ARG A 100 7.08 4.99 -17.17
N ALA A 101 6.47 4.46 -18.23
CA ALA A 101 5.72 5.27 -19.20
C ALA A 101 4.50 5.95 -18.54
N ALA A 102 3.80 5.26 -17.65
CA ALA A 102 2.68 5.84 -16.89
C ALA A 102 3.12 6.99 -15.98
N LEU A 103 4.25 6.86 -15.29
CA LEU A 103 4.81 7.95 -14.49
C LEU A 103 5.23 9.14 -15.36
N GLN A 104 5.79 8.89 -16.54
CA GLN A 104 6.12 9.96 -17.50
C GLN A 104 4.87 10.66 -18.04
N GLU A 105 3.76 9.93 -18.24
CA GLU A 105 2.47 10.53 -18.62
C GLU A 105 1.91 11.44 -17.51
N PHE A 106 2.01 11.01 -16.23
CA PHE A 106 1.56 11.81 -15.09
C PHE A 106 2.46 13.02 -14.82
N PHE A 107 3.75 12.90 -15.11
CA PHE A 107 4.76 13.92 -14.84
C PHE A 107 5.62 14.14 -16.10
N PRO A 108 5.06 14.74 -17.18
CA PRO A 108 5.72 14.81 -18.49
C PRO A 108 7.05 15.56 -18.48
N ASP A 109 7.20 16.54 -17.61
CA ASP A 109 8.45 17.31 -17.45
C ASP A 109 9.37 16.75 -16.36
N GLY A 110 9.03 15.56 -15.80
CA GLY A 110 9.72 15.00 -14.66
C GLY A 110 9.54 15.77 -13.36
N ARG A 111 8.76 16.85 -13.37
CA ARG A 111 8.45 17.65 -12.20
C ARG A 111 7.33 17.01 -11.40
N MET A 112 7.60 16.76 -10.13
CA MET A 112 6.68 16.15 -9.19
C MET A 112 6.29 17.14 -8.07
N ASP A 113 6.42 18.44 -8.35
CA ASP A 113 6.21 19.52 -7.37
C ASP A 113 4.75 19.56 -6.85
N GLU A 114 3.81 19.08 -7.67
CA GLU A 114 2.40 19.00 -7.33
C GLU A 114 2.03 17.70 -6.60
N MET A 115 2.96 16.75 -6.50
CA MET A 115 2.72 15.52 -5.78
C MET A 115 2.72 15.80 -4.27
N PRO A 116 1.73 15.31 -3.50
CA PRO A 116 1.73 15.44 -2.05
C PRO A 116 3.00 14.89 -1.42
N VAL A 117 3.39 15.46 -0.29
CA VAL A 117 4.52 15.00 0.52
C VAL A 117 4.05 14.12 1.67
N ILE A 118 4.95 13.42 2.33
CA ILE A 118 4.60 12.61 3.50
C ILE A 118 4.16 13.52 4.66
N VAL A 119 3.04 13.17 5.27
CA VAL A 119 2.26 14.01 6.20
C VAL A 119 3.06 14.53 7.40
N SER A 120 4.04 13.77 7.89
CA SER A 120 4.86 14.16 9.05
C SER A 120 6.29 13.64 8.95
N GLU A 121 7.21 14.27 9.67
CA GLU A 121 8.62 13.86 9.78
C GLU A 121 8.76 12.41 10.28
N LYS A 122 7.95 12.02 11.26
CA LYS A 122 7.95 10.65 11.79
C LYS A 122 7.61 9.64 10.70
N HIS A 123 6.57 9.89 9.91
CA HIS A 123 6.17 8.99 8.83
C HIS A 123 7.14 9.05 7.65
N PHE A 124 7.70 10.22 7.36
CA PHE A 124 8.75 10.36 6.35
C PHE A 124 9.98 9.50 6.70
N ALA A 125 10.51 9.62 7.92
CA ALA A 125 11.63 8.80 8.38
C ALA A 125 11.32 7.30 8.32
N ARG A 126 10.09 6.88 8.65
CA ARG A 126 9.65 5.49 8.53
C ARG A 126 9.65 5.02 7.08
N VAL A 127 9.04 5.80 6.18
CA VAL A 127 8.90 5.41 4.76
C VAL A 127 10.27 5.37 4.08
N THR A 128 11.13 6.36 4.30
CA THR A 128 12.48 6.38 3.69
C THR A 128 13.37 5.26 4.21
N LYS A 129 13.21 4.85 5.48
CA LYS A 129 13.92 3.70 6.03
C LYS A 129 13.57 2.39 5.30
N LEU A 130 12.36 2.26 4.75
CA LEU A 130 11.97 1.08 3.96
C LEU A 130 12.73 0.96 2.64
N LEU A 131 13.41 2.02 2.18
CA LEU A 131 14.26 1.99 0.98
C LEU A 131 15.68 1.47 1.26
N GLU A 132 16.10 1.42 2.52
CA GLU A 132 17.45 1.00 2.89
C GLU A 132 17.71 -0.45 2.45
N GLY A 133 18.79 -0.64 1.70
CA GLY A 133 19.17 -1.97 1.19
C GLY A 133 18.28 -2.53 0.08
N GLN A 134 17.30 -1.78 -0.42
CA GLN A 134 16.42 -2.20 -1.49
C GLN A 134 16.94 -1.80 -2.88
N ASN A 135 16.58 -2.59 -3.89
CA ASN A 135 16.93 -2.30 -5.29
C ASN A 135 15.77 -1.54 -5.96
N ALA A 136 15.89 -0.22 -6.08
CA ALA A 136 14.92 0.60 -6.80
C ALA A 136 15.22 0.58 -8.30
N CYS A 137 14.36 -0.07 -9.09
CA CYS A 137 14.44 -0.03 -10.55
C CYS A 137 13.79 1.22 -11.16
N ILE A 138 12.95 1.92 -10.39
CA ILE A 138 12.36 3.24 -10.70
C ILE A 138 12.32 4.05 -9.41
N GLY A 139 12.63 5.34 -9.45
CA GLY A 139 12.61 6.23 -8.28
C GLY A 139 13.76 5.97 -7.30
N GLY A 140 13.43 5.81 -6.02
CA GLY A 140 14.40 5.54 -4.95
C GLY A 140 15.02 6.80 -4.34
N THR A 141 14.53 8.00 -4.71
CA THR A 141 15.04 9.27 -4.21
C THR A 141 14.01 9.97 -3.30
N PHE A 142 14.50 10.78 -2.39
CA PHE A 142 13.67 11.59 -1.49
C PHE A 142 14.36 12.91 -1.13
N ASP A 143 13.59 13.86 -0.64
CA ASP A 143 14.07 15.14 -0.14
C ASP A 143 13.61 15.34 1.31
N GLU A 144 14.57 15.36 2.24
CA GLU A 144 14.30 15.54 3.67
C GLU A 144 13.70 16.93 4.02
N LYS A 145 14.07 17.97 3.25
CA LYS A 145 13.59 19.34 3.54
C LYS A 145 12.10 19.49 3.27
N THR A 146 11.62 18.82 2.23
CA THR A 146 10.22 18.91 1.83
C THR A 146 9.40 17.71 2.31
N ARG A 147 10.02 16.61 2.75
CA ARG A 147 9.42 15.30 3.00
C ARG A 147 8.88 14.64 1.73
N PHE A 148 9.39 15.02 0.57
CA PHE A 148 9.07 14.39 -0.68
C PHE A 148 9.72 13.01 -0.77
N VAL A 149 8.97 12.02 -1.27
CA VAL A 149 9.48 10.68 -1.65
C VAL A 149 9.03 10.42 -3.08
N ALA A 150 9.97 10.15 -3.96
CA ALA A 150 9.66 9.84 -5.36
C ALA A 150 8.86 8.54 -5.48
N PRO A 151 7.91 8.43 -6.43
CA PRO A 151 7.28 7.17 -6.78
C PRO A 151 8.33 6.12 -7.12
N THR A 152 8.36 5.05 -6.33
CA THR A 152 9.45 4.07 -6.33
C THR A 152 8.92 2.67 -6.60
N LEU A 153 9.52 1.98 -7.57
CA LEU A 153 9.30 0.55 -7.81
C LEU A 153 10.55 -0.22 -7.39
N LEU A 154 10.38 -1.16 -6.46
CA LEU A 154 11.47 -2.01 -5.96
C LEU A 154 11.43 -3.36 -6.67
N ASP A 155 12.60 -3.85 -7.10
CA ASP A 155 12.77 -5.15 -7.75
C ASP A 155 13.60 -6.11 -6.90
N GLY A 156 13.33 -7.43 -7.03
CA GLY A 156 14.05 -8.46 -6.29
C GLY A 156 13.83 -8.42 -4.78
N VAL A 157 12.66 -7.96 -4.36
CA VAL A 157 12.31 -7.82 -2.95
C VAL A 157 12.13 -9.19 -2.29
N SER A 158 12.78 -9.42 -1.15
CA SER A 158 12.54 -10.60 -0.34
C SER A 158 11.19 -10.47 0.42
N PRO A 159 10.40 -11.55 0.51
CA PRO A 159 9.21 -11.59 1.37
C PRO A 159 9.46 -11.20 2.84
N ASP A 160 10.68 -11.39 3.32
CA ASP A 160 11.09 -11.12 4.71
C ASP A 160 11.68 -9.71 4.90
N SER A 161 11.84 -8.93 3.82
CA SER A 161 12.37 -7.57 3.92
C SER A 161 11.43 -6.64 4.69
N PRO A 162 11.95 -5.61 5.37
CA PRO A 162 11.14 -4.68 6.16
C PRO A 162 9.97 -4.06 5.40
N VAL A 163 10.15 -3.75 4.10
CA VAL A 163 9.11 -3.19 3.24
C VAL A 163 7.91 -4.13 3.05
N MET A 164 8.07 -5.43 3.32
CA MET A 164 7.02 -6.43 3.24
C MET A 164 6.37 -6.76 4.60
N GLN A 165 6.84 -6.20 5.72
CA GLN A 165 6.36 -6.56 7.07
C GLN A 165 5.30 -5.60 7.61
N GLU A 166 5.22 -4.37 7.11
CA GLU A 166 4.23 -3.37 7.53
C GLU A 166 3.56 -2.70 6.33
N GLU A 167 2.39 -2.10 6.54
CA GLU A 167 1.75 -1.23 5.57
C GLU A 167 2.67 -0.05 5.23
N ILE A 168 2.93 0.16 3.94
CA ILE A 168 3.89 1.18 3.50
C ILE A 168 3.31 2.58 3.72
N PHE A 169 2.05 2.81 3.31
CA PHE A 169 1.39 4.10 3.40
C PHE A 169 2.27 5.23 2.84
N GLY A 170 2.75 5.00 1.61
CA GLY A 170 3.74 5.84 0.93
C GLY A 170 3.97 5.40 -0.53
N PRO A 171 4.69 6.18 -1.35
CA PRO A 171 4.79 5.98 -2.79
C PRO A 171 5.82 4.90 -3.20
N ILE A 172 5.99 3.86 -2.38
CA ILE A 172 6.92 2.76 -2.63
C ILE A 172 6.10 1.50 -2.96
N LEU A 173 6.46 0.82 -4.04
CA LEU A 173 5.83 -0.42 -4.49
C LEU A 173 6.87 -1.54 -4.59
N PRO A 174 6.96 -2.45 -3.65
CA PRO A 174 7.76 -3.66 -3.78
C PRO A 174 7.12 -4.63 -4.76
N MET A 175 7.94 -5.22 -5.62
CA MET A 175 7.52 -6.17 -6.66
C MET A 175 8.16 -7.54 -6.40
N LEU A 176 7.30 -8.56 -6.35
CA LEU A 176 7.66 -9.97 -6.26
C LEU A 176 7.14 -10.69 -7.49
N THR A 177 7.87 -11.68 -7.98
CA THR A 177 7.45 -12.49 -9.12
C THR A 177 6.89 -13.83 -8.68
N PHE A 178 5.98 -14.39 -9.48
CA PHE A 178 5.53 -15.76 -9.38
C PHE A 178 5.55 -16.44 -10.76
N ASP A 179 5.69 -17.76 -10.78
CA ASP A 179 5.62 -18.57 -12.01
C ASP A 179 4.22 -19.18 -12.18
N ARG A 180 3.52 -19.43 -11.08
CA ARG A 180 2.17 -20.00 -11.06
C ARG A 180 1.27 -19.14 -10.19
N LEU A 181 0.08 -18.81 -10.69
CA LEU A 181 -0.90 -17.98 -9.98
C LEU A 181 -1.20 -18.48 -8.57
N GLN A 182 -1.17 -19.80 -8.35
CA GLN A 182 -1.38 -20.39 -7.03
C GLN A 182 -0.35 -19.91 -5.99
N GLU A 183 0.89 -19.66 -6.40
CA GLU A 183 1.94 -19.13 -5.51
C GLU A 183 1.59 -17.75 -4.99
N ALA A 184 1.04 -16.88 -5.85
CA ALA A 184 0.56 -15.55 -5.44
C ALA A 184 -0.63 -15.66 -4.48
N ILE A 185 -1.57 -16.59 -4.74
CA ILE A 185 -2.73 -16.82 -3.87
C ILE A 185 -2.28 -17.33 -2.49
N ASP A 186 -1.39 -18.32 -2.46
CA ASP A 186 -0.88 -18.89 -1.21
C ASP A 186 -0.08 -17.89 -0.41
N PHE A 187 0.69 -17.04 -1.09
CA PHE A 187 1.42 -15.94 -0.46
C PHE A 187 0.48 -14.94 0.25
N ILE A 188 -0.63 -14.58 -0.41
CA ILE A 188 -1.63 -13.68 0.18
C ILE A 188 -2.35 -14.34 1.35
N ARG A 189 -2.74 -15.62 1.20
CA ARG A 189 -3.45 -16.39 2.25
C ARG A 189 -2.60 -16.61 3.50
N GLY A 190 -1.29 -16.62 3.36
CA GLY A 190 -0.35 -16.74 4.48
C GLY A 190 -0.14 -15.44 5.27
N ARG A 191 -0.84 -14.34 4.91
CA ARG A 191 -0.68 -13.01 5.53
C ARG A 191 -1.98 -12.54 6.18
N GLU A 192 -1.87 -11.49 6.98
CA GLU A 192 -3.04 -10.80 7.56
C GLU A 192 -3.95 -10.28 6.44
N LYS A 193 -5.26 -10.31 6.69
CA LYS A 193 -6.26 -9.83 5.73
C LYS A 193 -6.04 -8.35 5.41
N PRO A 194 -5.88 -8.00 4.13
CA PRO A 194 -5.82 -6.61 3.70
C PRO A 194 -7.24 -6.01 3.60
N LEU A 195 -7.30 -4.69 3.48
CA LEU A 195 -8.55 -3.99 3.19
C LEU A 195 -8.99 -4.17 1.72
N ALA A 196 -8.03 -4.18 0.78
CA ALA A 196 -8.30 -4.34 -0.65
C ALA A 196 -7.39 -5.41 -1.28
N LEU A 197 -7.85 -5.96 -2.40
CA LEU A 197 -7.08 -6.82 -3.31
C LEU A 197 -7.38 -6.38 -4.74
N TYR A 198 -6.34 -6.28 -5.56
CA TYR A 198 -6.45 -5.90 -6.96
C TYR A 198 -5.97 -7.06 -7.84
N LEU A 199 -6.76 -7.38 -8.86
CA LEU A 199 -6.41 -8.40 -9.85
C LEU A 199 -6.50 -7.80 -11.25
N PHE A 200 -5.42 -7.92 -12.01
CA PHE A 200 -5.36 -7.61 -13.43
C PHE A 200 -5.17 -8.89 -14.22
N THR A 201 -6.20 -9.30 -14.91
CA THR A 201 -6.24 -10.49 -15.76
C THR A 201 -7.31 -10.35 -16.83
N SER A 202 -7.15 -10.99 -17.98
CA SER A 202 -8.21 -11.23 -18.97
C SER A 202 -8.68 -12.68 -18.97
N ASP A 203 -8.08 -13.55 -18.15
CA ASP A 203 -8.46 -14.95 -18.00
C ASP A 203 -9.51 -15.12 -16.89
N ARG A 204 -10.74 -15.50 -17.31
CA ARG A 204 -11.83 -15.76 -16.36
C ARG A 204 -11.59 -16.96 -15.44
N ALA A 205 -10.69 -17.89 -15.82
CA ALA A 205 -10.33 -19.00 -14.93
C ALA A 205 -9.42 -18.48 -13.80
N ALA A 206 -8.45 -17.63 -14.13
CA ALA A 206 -7.60 -16.96 -13.15
C ALA A 206 -8.42 -16.07 -12.19
N GLU A 207 -9.37 -15.31 -12.73
CA GLU A 207 -10.30 -14.49 -11.91
C GLU A 207 -11.05 -15.36 -10.90
N ARG A 208 -11.69 -16.45 -11.33
CA ARG A 208 -12.41 -17.36 -10.42
C ARG A 208 -11.50 -18.00 -9.39
N GLN A 209 -10.28 -18.36 -9.78
CA GLN A 209 -9.31 -18.96 -8.85
C GLN A 209 -8.88 -18.00 -7.73
N VAL A 210 -8.74 -16.72 -8.04
CA VAL A 210 -8.37 -15.70 -7.03
C VAL A 210 -9.54 -15.34 -6.11
N LEU A 211 -10.78 -15.36 -6.64
CA LEU A 211 -11.99 -14.97 -5.89
C LEU A 211 -12.64 -16.13 -5.11
N SER A 212 -12.12 -17.35 -5.23
CA SER A 212 -12.59 -18.52 -4.47
C SER A 212 -11.85 -18.70 -3.15
#